data_38c0cae904d2a41e5064e4123c80ab07
#
_entry.id   38c0cae904d2a41e5064e4123c80ab07
#
_cell.length_a   1.000
_cell.length_b   1.000
_cell.length_c   1.000
_cell.angle_alpha   90.00
_cell.angle_beta   90.00
_cell.angle_gamma   90.00
#
_symmetry.space_group_name_H-M   'P 1'
#
loop_
_entity.id
_entity.type
_entity.pdbx_description
1 polymer ?
#
loop_
_entity_poly.entity_id
_entity_poly.type
_entity_poly.pdbx_seq_one_letter_code
_entity_poly.pdbx_strand_id
1 'polypeptide(L)'
;MTEKNVTATVDQAFSALKDFNTKKLEKYVDSKTLSVIITYANKHDQFADLGKALFKNLEYNIESIDLDAKTVTVSVRNKDLKDTASAFTKALVSKYSALQMLGLLNNETWLNTSLKSLTDSIAIAKMQSAPVSVTLTITAGKKNLMLGFDDAAENAVSGGALQAVKSLTSGLTGSKSTTESTSN
;
A
#
# COMPACT_ATOMS: atom_id res chain seq x y z
N MET A 1 -7.40 -26.78 0.31
CA MET A 1 -6.84 -25.74 1.18
C MET A 1 -6.70 -26.34 2.57
N THR A 2 -5.63 -26.07 3.30
CA THR A 2 -5.38 -26.51 4.68
C THR A 2 -4.83 -25.34 5.48
N GLU A 3 -5.01 -25.34 6.81
CA GLU A 3 -4.46 -24.31 7.69
C GLU A 3 -2.94 -24.14 7.50
N LYS A 4 -2.21 -25.26 7.37
CA LYS A 4 -0.76 -25.23 7.12
C LYS A 4 -0.42 -24.46 5.85
N ASN A 5 -1.18 -24.64 4.77
CA ASN A 5 -0.92 -23.94 3.50
C ASN A 5 -1.31 -22.46 3.61
N VAL A 6 -2.36 -22.13 4.35
CA VAL A 6 -2.77 -20.75 4.62
C VAL A 6 -1.69 -20.04 5.45
N THR A 7 -1.25 -20.65 6.56
CA THR A 7 -0.16 -20.10 7.40
C THR A 7 1.09 -19.82 6.55
N ALA A 8 1.53 -20.80 5.76
CA ALA A 8 2.70 -20.61 4.88
C ALA A 8 2.49 -19.49 3.85
N THR A 9 1.26 -19.30 3.36
CA THR A 9 0.94 -18.21 2.42
C THR A 9 1.00 -16.85 3.12
N VAL A 10 0.47 -16.75 4.36
CA VAL A 10 0.57 -15.53 5.18
C VAL A 10 2.05 -15.17 5.40
N ASP A 11 2.86 -16.14 5.83
CA ASP A 11 4.28 -15.93 6.09
C ASP A 11 5.02 -15.45 4.83
N GLN A 12 4.73 -16.04 3.67
CA GLN A 12 5.33 -15.62 2.40
C GLN A 12 4.88 -14.22 1.97
N ALA A 13 3.59 -13.89 2.12
CA ALA A 13 3.04 -12.59 1.77
C ALA A 13 3.62 -11.47 2.66
N PHE A 14 3.62 -11.68 3.98
CA PHE A 14 4.13 -10.68 4.93
C PHE A 14 5.66 -10.54 4.87
N SER A 15 6.41 -11.63 4.67
CA SER A 15 7.86 -11.53 4.37
C SER A 15 8.10 -10.75 3.08
N ALA A 16 7.31 -11.00 2.03
CA ALA A 16 7.42 -10.27 0.78
C ALA A 16 7.09 -8.77 0.93
N LEU A 17 6.12 -8.41 1.78
CA LEU A 17 5.82 -7.02 2.13
C LEU A 17 7.00 -6.37 2.85
N LYS A 18 7.52 -7.00 3.92
CA LYS A 18 8.64 -6.45 4.71
C LYS A 18 9.89 -6.20 3.88
N ASP A 19 10.21 -7.11 2.97
CA ASP A 19 11.36 -7.01 2.07
C ASP A 19 11.05 -6.17 0.82
N PHE A 20 9.78 -5.82 0.63
CA PHE A 20 9.24 -5.24 -0.59
C PHE A 20 9.69 -6.01 -1.84
N ASN A 21 9.61 -7.33 -1.79
CA ASN A 21 9.98 -8.20 -2.90
C ASN A 21 8.84 -8.26 -3.92
N THR A 22 8.89 -7.43 -4.95
CA THR A 22 7.83 -7.26 -5.94
C THR A 22 7.43 -8.57 -6.63
N LYS A 23 8.39 -9.43 -6.96
CA LYS A 23 8.13 -10.74 -7.60
C LYS A 23 7.39 -11.70 -6.68
N LYS A 24 7.64 -11.66 -5.37
CA LYS A 24 6.90 -12.46 -4.39
C LYS A 24 5.56 -11.85 -4.09
N LEU A 25 5.46 -10.50 -3.99
CA LEU A 25 4.20 -9.80 -3.80
C LEU A 25 3.18 -10.16 -4.89
N GLU A 26 3.58 -10.14 -6.16
CA GLU A 26 2.72 -10.54 -7.30
C GLU A 26 2.21 -11.99 -7.21
N LYS A 27 2.89 -12.85 -6.45
CA LYS A 27 2.48 -14.25 -6.28
C LYS A 27 1.51 -14.47 -5.11
N TYR A 28 1.67 -13.72 -4.04
CA TYR A 28 1.01 -14.01 -2.77
C TYR A 28 0.02 -12.94 -2.34
N VAL A 29 0.04 -11.75 -2.95
CA VAL A 29 -0.78 -10.61 -2.57
C VAL A 29 -1.64 -10.16 -3.75
N ASP A 30 -2.95 -10.10 -3.54
CA ASP A 30 -3.91 -9.47 -4.44
C ASP A 30 -4.33 -8.13 -3.79
N SER A 31 -3.81 -7.04 -4.32
CA SER A 31 -4.04 -5.67 -3.86
C SER A 31 -3.94 -4.71 -5.03
N LYS A 32 -4.98 -3.90 -5.23
CA LYS A 32 -5.01 -2.91 -6.31
C LYS A 32 -3.97 -1.81 -6.10
N THR A 33 -3.87 -1.29 -4.89
CA THR A 33 -2.95 -0.19 -4.58
C THR A 33 -1.50 -0.64 -4.64
N LEU A 34 -1.17 -1.79 -4.05
CA LEU A 34 0.18 -2.36 -4.11
C LEU A 34 0.60 -2.69 -5.54
N SER A 35 -0.31 -3.18 -6.38
CA SER A 35 -0.01 -3.46 -7.80
C SER A 35 0.45 -2.21 -8.56
N VAL A 36 -0.15 -1.05 -8.28
CA VAL A 36 0.28 0.23 -8.85
C VAL A 36 1.67 0.61 -8.35
N ILE A 37 1.92 0.53 -7.05
CA ILE A 37 3.22 0.84 -6.45
C ILE A 37 4.30 -0.08 -7.00
N ILE A 38 4.04 -1.39 -7.12
CA ILE A 38 4.95 -2.38 -7.71
C ILE A 38 5.30 -2.01 -9.17
N THR A 39 4.31 -1.56 -9.94
CA THR A 39 4.54 -1.14 -11.33
C THR A 39 5.54 0.01 -11.42
N TYR A 40 5.45 0.99 -10.52
CA TYR A 40 6.42 2.09 -10.46
C TYR A 40 7.77 1.66 -9.86
N ALA A 41 7.77 0.81 -8.85
CA ALA A 41 8.99 0.28 -8.23
C ALA A 41 9.84 -0.55 -9.19
N ASN A 42 9.20 -1.22 -10.15
CA ASN A 42 9.92 -1.96 -11.21
C ASN A 42 10.56 -1.04 -12.26
N LYS A 43 10.25 0.26 -12.24
CA LYS A 43 10.80 1.26 -13.18
C LYS A 43 11.75 2.25 -12.51
N HIS A 44 11.55 2.53 -11.23
CA HIS A 44 12.25 3.58 -10.49
C HIS A 44 12.64 3.06 -9.11
N ASP A 45 13.93 3.04 -8.80
CA ASP A 45 14.48 2.55 -7.53
C ASP A 45 13.93 3.33 -6.32
N GLN A 46 13.61 4.61 -6.48
CA GLN A 46 13.03 5.46 -5.42
C GLN A 46 11.68 4.92 -4.91
N PHE A 47 10.86 4.34 -5.78
CA PHE A 47 9.62 3.67 -5.37
C PHE A 47 9.88 2.34 -4.68
N ALA A 48 10.91 1.60 -5.08
CA ALA A 48 11.33 0.38 -4.40
C ALA A 48 11.83 0.69 -2.98
N ASP A 49 12.62 1.76 -2.81
CA ASP A 49 13.12 2.20 -1.51
C ASP A 49 11.99 2.73 -0.61
N LEU A 50 11.03 3.47 -1.19
CA LEU A 50 9.81 3.87 -0.48
C LEU A 50 9.01 2.66 0.00
N GLY A 51 8.81 1.66 -0.87
CA GLY A 51 8.11 0.42 -0.50
C GLY A 51 8.80 -0.32 0.64
N LYS A 52 10.13 -0.46 0.60
CA LYS A 52 10.91 -1.02 1.71
C LYS A 52 10.74 -0.21 3.00
N ALA A 53 10.80 1.11 2.94
CA ALA A 53 10.63 1.96 4.10
C ALA A 53 9.24 1.82 4.73
N LEU A 54 8.19 1.75 3.89
CA LEU A 54 6.80 1.57 4.33
C LEU A 54 6.59 0.28 5.12
N PHE A 55 7.19 -0.83 4.71
CA PHE A 55 6.86 -2.15 5.25
C PHE A 55 7.96 -2.78 6.12
N LYS A 56 9.17 -2.23 6.18
CA LYS A 56 10.30 -2.80 6.93
C LYS A 56 9.96 -3.13 8.38
N ASN A 57 9.15 -2.32 9.03
CA ASN A 57 8.81 -2.48 10.46
C ASN A 57 7.44 -3.16 10.68
N LEU A 58 6.83 -3.70 9.61
CA LEU A 58 5.56 -4.42 9.71
C LEU A 58 5.71 -5.65 10.59
N GLU A 59 4.90 -5.72 11.62
CA GLU A 59 4.72 -6.88 12.51
C GLU A 59 3.37 -7.49 12.22
N TYR A 60 3.24 -8.81 12.34
CA TYR A 60 1.97 -9.50 12.17
C TYR A 60 1.89 -10.74 13.04
N ASN A 61 0.67 -11.14 13.36
CA ASN A 61 0.35 -12.40 14.02
C ASN A 61 -0.97 -12.94 13.47
N ILE A 62 -1.02 -14.24 13.17
CA ILE A 62 -2.26 -14.90 12.73
C ILE A 62 -3.15 -15.11 13.97
N GLU A 63 -4.37 -14.58 13.93
CA GLU A 63 -5.34 -14.70 15.00
C GLU A 63 -6.28 -15.89 14.77
N SER A 64 -6.77 -16.06 13.55
CA SER A 64 -7.65 -17.17 13.18
C SER A 64 -7.62 -17.47 11.68
N ILE A 65 -7.95 -18.72 11.33
CA ILE A 65 -8.11 -19.17 9.95
C ILE A 65 -9.51 -19.80 9.84
N ASP A 66 -10.31 -19.33 8.89
CA ASP A 66 -11.60 -19.89 8.53
C ASP A 66 -11.51 -20.47 7.12
N LEU A 67 -11.43 -21.80 7.04
CA LEU A 67 -11.30 -22.53 5.77
C LEU A 67 -12.60 -22.54 4.96
N ASP A 68 -13.74 -22.50 5.62
CA ASP A 68 -15.06 -22.49 4.99
C ASP A 68 -15.37 -21.13 4.38
N ALA A 69 -15.14 -20.06 5.13
CA ALA A 69 -15.24 -18.68 4.66
C ALA A 69 -14.07 -18.28 3.73
N LYS A 70 -13.00 -19.08 3.67
CA LYS A 70 -11.75 -18.77 2.95
C LYS A 70 -11.16 -17.43 3.36
N THR A 71 -11.03 -17.24 4.66
CA THR A 71 -10.44 -16.03 5.24
C THR A 71 -9.39 -16.36 6.27
N VAL A 72 -8.51 -15.41 6.51
CA VAL A 72 -7.56 -15.42 7.62
C VAL A 72 -7.58 -14.04 8.29
N THR A 73 -7.72 -14.03 9.61
CA THR A 73 -7.62 -12.81 10.41
C THR A 73 -6.21 -12.71 10.95
N VAL A 74 -5.59 -11.55 10.71
CA VAL A 74 -4.25 -11.24 11.20
C VAL A 74 -4.28 -9.94 11.97
N SER A 75 -3.59 -9.87 13.10
CA SER A 75 -3.27 -8.59 13.72
C SER A 75 -1.97 -8.06 13.13
N VAL A 76 -1.98 -6.81 12.74
CA VAL A 76 -0.84 -6.12 12.13
C VAL A 76 -0.49 -4.87 12.91
N ARG A 77 0.80 -4.54 12.96
CA ARG A 77 1.32 -3.33 13.56
C ARG A 77 2.46 -2.80 12.70
N ASN A 78 2.44 -1.52 12.42
CA ASN A 78 3.48 -0.86 11.64
C ASN A 78 3.75 0.53 12.25
N LYS A 79 4.63 1.30 11.63
CA LYS A 79 4.77 2.72 11.94
C LYS A 79 3.46 3.44 11.69
N ASP A 80 3.15 4.46 12.50
CA ASP A 80 2.02 5.36 12.27
C ASP A 80 2.41 6.38 11.21
N LEU A 81 1.94 6.17 9.99
CA LEU A 81 2.31 6.95 8.82
C LEU A 81 1.17 7.82 8.29
N LYS A 82 0.01 7.79 8.94
CA LYS A 82 -1.18 8.51 8.49
C LYS A 82 -0.91 10.00 8.29
N ASP A 83 -0.34 10.65 9.30
CA ASP A 83 -0.08 12.09 9.25
C ASP A 83 1.07 12.44 8.30
N THR A 84 2.12 11.62 8.29
CA THR A 84 3.27 11.78 7.37
C THR A 84 2.81 11.70 5.92
N ALA A 85 2.03 10.69 5.57
CA ALA A 85 1.52 10.51 4.23
C ALA A 85 0.49 11.58 3.85
N SER A 86 -0.39 11.98 4.77
CA SER A 86 -1.36 13.05 4.54
C SER A 86 -0.69 14.41 4.33
N ALA A 87 0.34 14.73 5.09
CA ALA A 87 1.10 15.98 4.92
C ALA A 87 1.80 16.03 3.55
N PHE A 88 2.44 14.91 3.16
CA PHE A 88 3.06 14.79 1.84
C PHE A 88 2.04 14.94 0.71
N THR A 89 0.91 14.25 0.80
CA THR A 89 -0.18 14.34 -0.17
C THR A 89 -0.72 15.76 -0.31
N LYS A 90 -1.01 16.44 0.81
CA LYS A 90 -1.48 17.82 0.83
C LYS A 90 -0.46 18.77 0.18
N ALA A 91 0.82 18.60 0.47
CA ALA A 91 1.89 19.40 -0.14
C ALA A 91 1.93 19.21 -1.67
N LEU A 92 1.72 18.00 -2.17
CA LEU A 92 1.67 17.73 -3.59
C LEU A 92 0.47 18.41 -4.27
N VAL A 93 -0.74 18.19 -3.76
CA VAL A 93 -1.97 18.76 -4.39
C VAL A 93 -2.06 20.27 -4.27
N SER A 94 -1.39 20.88 -3.27
CA SER A 94 -1.33 22.34 -3.17
C SER A 94 -0.35 22.97 -4.15
N LYS A 95 0.65 22.22 -4.63
CA LYS A 95 1.73 22.71 -5.47
C LYS A 95 1.59 22.35 -6.94
N TYR A 96 0.96 21.22 -7.22
CA TYR A 96 0.89 20.65 -8.57
C TYR A 96 -0.54 20.30 -8.97
N SER A 97 -0.90 20.58 -10.23
CA SER A 97 -2.11 20.04 -10.82
C SER A 97 -2.01 18.52 -11.07
N ALA A 98 -3.15 17.86 -11.32
CA ALA A 98 -3.19 16.44 -11.64
C ALA A 98 -2.24 16.04 -12.79
N LEU A 99 -2.25 16.84 -13.87
CA LEU A 99 -1.41 16.57 -15.03
C LEU A 99 0.08 16.76 -14.71
N GLN A 100 0.44 17.78 -13.94
CA GLN A 100 1.81 17.99 -13.48
C GLN A 100 2.28 16.84 -12.58
N MET A 101 1.43 16.34 -11.67
CA MET A 101 1.77 15.21 -10.81
C MET A 101 2.07 13.94 -11.61
N LEU A 102 1.32 13.66 -12.68
CA LEU A 102 1.64 12.54 -13.57
C LEU A 102 3.02 12.67 -14.22
N GLY A 103 3.42 13.89 -14.59
CA GLY A 103 4.76 14.17 -15.10
C GLY A 103 5.87 13.96 -14.07
N LEU A 104 5.60 14.26 -12.78
CA LEU A 104 6.58 14.08 -11.70
C LEU A 104 6.96 12.61 -11.47
N LEU A 105 6.05 11.67 -11.74
CA LEU A 105 6.31 10.23 -11.57
C LEU A 105 7.40 9.69 -12.52
N ASN A 106 7.78 10.46 -13.54
CA ASN A 106 8.87 10.14 -14.46
C ASN A 106 10.03 11.16 -14.38
N ASN A 107 10.02 12.05 -13.38
CA ASN A 107 11.05 13.06 -13.19
C ASN A 107 12.06 12.62 -12.12
N GLU A 108 13.22 12.13 -12.55
CA GLU A 108 14.25 11.58 -11.67
C GLU A 108 14.72 12.58 -10.60
N THR A 109 14.86 13.86 -10.92
CA THR A 109 15.24 14.88 -9.94
C THR A 109 14.21 15.03 -8.85
N TRP A 110 12.93 15.04 -9.23
CA TRP A 110 11.83 15.11 -8.28
C TRP A 110 11.74 13.82 -7.43
N LEU A 111 11.87 12.65 -8.05
CA LEU A 111 11.86 11.38 -7.35
C LEU A 111 12.99 11.32 -6.31
N ASN A 112 14.22 11.70 -6.69
CA ASN A 112 15.38 11.70 -5.80
C ASN A 112 15.27 12.69 -4.64
N THR A 113 14.52 13.77 -4.80
CA THR A 113 14.36 14.76 -3.73
C THR A 113 13.11 14.51 -2.89
N SER A 114 11.95 14.42 -3.53
CA SER A 114 10.66 14.37 -2.83
C SER A 114 10.34 13.00 -2.25
N LEU A 115 10.55 11.91 -3.00
CA LEU A 115 10.34 10.56 -2.47
C LEU A 115 11.40 10.19 -1.44
N LYS A 116 12.65 10.65 -1.62
CA LYS A 116 13.66 10.46 -0.59
C LYS A 116 13.29 11.17 0.71
N SER A 117 12.82 12.41 0.65
CA SER A 117 12.36 13.14 1.83
C SER A 117 11.21 12.43 2.54
N LEU A 118 10.26 11.86 1.78
CA LEU A 118 9.19 11.03 2.34
C LEU A 118 9.74 9.77 3.00
N THR A 119 10.65 9.07 2.34
CA THR A 119 11.32 7.87 2.88
C THR A 119 12.05 8.16 4.20
N ASP A 120 12.78 9.28 4.26
CA ASP A 120 13.47 9.73 5.47
C ASP A 120 12.48 10.06 6.61
N SER A 121 11.33 10.68 6.29
CA SER A 121 10.26 10.95 7.25
C SER A 121 9.62 9.68 7.79
N ILE A 122 9.42 8.66 6.95
CA ILE A 122 8.95 7.33 7.35
C ILE A 122 9.97 6.67 8.29
N ALA A 123 11.26 6.82 8.03
CA ALA A 123 12.30 6.19 8.84
C ALA A 123 12.27 6.62 10.31
N ILE A 124 11.90 7.87 10.60
CA ILE A 124 11.82 8.43 11.96
C ILE A 124 10.43 8.33 12.60
N ALA A 125 9.39 7.93 11.86
CA ALA A 125 8.04 7.77 12.40
C ALA A 125 7.99 6.72 13.51
N LYS A 126 7.10 6.92 14.49
CA LYS A 126 6.91 6.00 15.60
C LYS A 126 6.05 4.81 15.21
N MET A 127 6.20 3.71 15.93
CA MET A 127 5.29 2.57 15.82
C MET A 127 3.89 2.94 16.32
N GLN A 128 2.87 2.36 15.70
CA GLN A 128 1.49 2.42 16.22
C GLN A 128 1.45 1.91 17.66
N SER A 129 0.59 2.50 18.49
CA SER A 129 0.46 2.13 19.90
C SER A 129 -0.12 0.73 20.10
N ALA A 130 -0.98 0.28 19.19
CA ALA A 130 -1.63 -1.03 19.23
C ALA A 130 -1.68 -1.65 17.84
N PRO A 131 -1.69 -3.00 17.73
CA PRO A 131 -1.96 -3.69 16.49
C PRO A 131 -3.42 -3.49 16.06
N VAL A 132 -3.67 -3.68 14.77
CA VAL A 132 -5.00 -3.62 14.13
C VAL A 132 -5.31 -4.98 13.54
N SER A 133 -6.46 -5.58 13.88
CA SER A 133 -6.92 -6.82 13.28
C SER A 133 -7.58 -6.56 11.93
N VAL A 134 -7.18 -7.33 10.93
CA VAL A 134 -7.74 -7.28 9.57
C VAL A 134 -8.02 -8.70 9.07
N THR A 135 -9.07 -8.83 8.28
CA THR A 135 -9.45 -10.11 7.67
C THR A 135 -9.08 -10.08 6.18
N LEU A 136 -8.24 -11.02 5.79
CA LEU A 136 -7.78 -11.19 4.41
C LEU A 136 -8.55 -12.33 3.76
N THR A 137 -8.97 -12.16 2.52
CA THR A 137 -9.57 -13.25 1.73
C THR A 137 -8.49 -14.16 1.17
N ILE A 138 -8.82 -15.43 1.02
CA ILE A 138 -7.91 -16.44 0.48
C ILE A 138 -8.44 -16.90 -0.88
N THR A 139 -7.67 -16.70 -1.92
CA THR A 139 -8.01 -17.11 -3.28
C THR A 139 -6.99 -18.11 -3.83
N ALA A 140 -7.42 -18.90 -4.81
CA ALA A 140 -6.51 -19.78 -5.54
C ALA A 140 -5.78 -18.98 -6.63
N GLY A 141 -4.48 -18.85 -6.51
CA GLY A 141 -3.63 -18.40 -7.60
C GLY A 141 -3.27 -19.53 -8.55
N LYS A 142 -2.44 -19.27 -9.55
CA LYS A 142 -2.05 -20.28 -10.58
C LYS A 142 -1.33 -21.49 -9.99
N LYS A 143 -0.51 -21.33 -8.97
CA LYS A 143 0.31 -22.39 -8.35
C LYS A 143 0.34 -22.34 -6.82
N ASN A 144 -0.27 -21.34 -6.20
CA ASN A 144 -0.25 -21.10 -4.75
C ASN A 144 -1.53 -20.38 -4.35
N LEU A 145 -1.76 -20.27 -3.05
CA LEU A 145 -2.81 -19.41 -2.52
C LEU A 145 -2.35 -17.96 -2.58
N MET A 146 -3.28 -17.04 -2.69
CA MET A 146 -3.08 -15.59 -2.65
C MET A 146 -3.96 -14.98 -1.55
N LEU A 147 -3.48 -13.92 -0.94
CA LEU A 147 -4.22 -13.13 0.05
C LEU A 147 -4.76 -11.86 -0.60
N GLY A 148 -6.07 -11.69 -0.53
CA GLY A 148 -6.74 -10.47 -0.99
C GLY A 148 -6.71 -9.41 0.11
N PHE A 149 -6.15 -8.27 -0.21
CA PHE A 149 -6.08 -7.08 0.64
C PHE A 149 -7.13 -6.08 0.17
N ASP A 150 -8.14 -5.87 0.98
CA ASP A 150 -9.07 -4.76 0.80
C ASP A 150 -8.47 -3.44 1.31
N ASP A 151 -9.25 -2.36 1.21
CA ASP A 151 -8.84 -1.03 1.64
C ASP A 151 -8.44 -0.97 3.13
N ALA A 152 -9.12 -1.74 3.98
CA ALA A 152 -8.84 -1.77 5.41
C ALA A 152 -7.52 -2.48 5.68
N ALA A 153 -7.28 -3.62 5.02
CA ALA A 153 -6.04 -4.36 5.11
C ALA A 153 -4.85 -3.58 4.54
N GLU A 154 -5.01 -2.96 3.36
CA GLU A 154 -4.00 -2.07 2.76
C GLU A 154 -3.61 -0.92 3.70
N ASN A 155 -4.62 -0.28 4.31
CA ASN A 155 -4.41 0.81 5.25
C ASN A 155 -3.69 0.34 6.52
N ALA A 156 -4.09 -0.78 7.08
CA ALA A 156 -3.48 -1.33 8.30
C ALA A 156 -2.02 -1.73 8.09
N VAL A 157 -1.70 -2.51 7.05
CA VAL A 157 -0.31 -2.96 6.78
C VAL A 157 0.64 -1.81 6.46
N SER A 158 0.12 -0.71 5.92
CA SER A 158 0.92 0.47 5.59
C SER A 158 0.96 1.52 6.70
N GLY A 159 0.38 1.25 7.89
CA GLY A 159 0.30 2.23 8.96
C GLY A 159 -0.47 3.50 8.59
N GLY A 160 -1.48 3.39 7.73
CA GLY A 160 -2.29 4.51 7.26
C GLY A 160 -1.77 5.21 6.01
N ALA A 161 -0.60 4.85 5.49
CA ALA A 161 0.00 5.53 4.34
C ALA A 161 -0.77 5.33 3.03
N LEU A 162 -1.25 4.10 2.75
CA LEU A 162 -1.93 3.80 1.49
C LEU A 162 -3.28 4.50 1.35
N GLN A 163 -3.96 4.80 2.46
CA GLN A 163 -5.16 5.61 2.44
C GLN A 163 -4.91 7.03 1.90
N ALA A 164 -3.77 7.64 2.26
CA ALA A 164 -3.39 8.96 1.75
C ALA A 164 -3.07 8.91 0.25
N VAL A 165 -2.36 7.88 -0.22
CA VAL A 165 -2.10 7.64 -1.65
C VAL A 165 -3.41 7.47 -2.42
N LYS A 166 -4.35 6.71 -1.88
CA LYS A 166 -5.66 6.48 -2.49
C LYS A 166 -6.50 7.75 -2.59
N SER A 167 -6.48 8.58 -1.56
CA SER A 167 -7.16 9.88 -1.56
C SER A 167 -6.60 10.82 -2.64
N LEU A 168 -5.28 10.75 -2.90
CA LEU A 168 -4.60 11.48 -3.97
C LEU A 168 -5.11 11.03 -5.35
N THR A 169 -5.08 9.72 -5.60
CA THR A 169 -5.49 9.15 -6.89
C THR A 169 -6.98 9.36 -7.16
N SER A 170 -7.84 9.30 -6.14
CA SER A 170 -9.27 9.57 -6.27
C SER A 170 -9.55 11.04 -6.59
N GLY A 171 -8.80 11.98 -6.00
CA GLY A 171 -8.87 13.39 -6.33
C GLY A 171 -8.45 13.69 -7.77
N LEU A 172 -7.48 12.92 -8.30
CA LEU A 172 -7.03 13.03 -9.69
C LEU A 172 -8.06 12.52 -10.70
N THR A 173 -8.84 11.49 -10.34
CA THR A 173 -9.86 10.90 -11.21
C THR A 173 -11.22 11.60 -11.09
N GLY A 174 -11.51 12.27 -9.96
CA GLY A 174 -12.78 12.94 -9.68
C GLY A 174 -12.96 14.33 -10.31
N SER A 175 -11.95 14.89 -10.96
CA SER A 175 -12.03 16.22 -11.61
C SER A 175 -12.68 16.23 -13.00
N LYS A 176 -13.38 15.17 -13.38
CA LYS A 176 -14.17 15.11 -14.63
C LYS A 176 -15.65 14.94 -14.32
N SER A 177 -16.29 15.95 -13.78
CA SER A 177 -17.71 16.23 -14.05
C SER A 177 -18.21 17.38 -13.19
N THR A 178 -18.20 18.59 -13.71
CA THR A 178 -19.31 19.55 -13.63
C THR A 178 -18.96 20.78 -14.45
N THR A 179 -19.20 20.70 -15.75
CA THR A 179 -19.52 21.86 -16.57
C THR A 179 -20.48 21.37 -17.68
N GLU A 180 -21.72 21.23 -17.33
CA GLU A 180 -22.81 21.38 -18.29
C GLU A 180 -23.90 22.20 -17.60
N SER A 181 -23.85 23.47 -17.94
CA SER A 181 -24.87 24.25 -18.65
C SER A 181 -26.27 24.26 -18.02
N THR A 182 -26.62 25.42 -17.55
CA THR A 182 -27.95 25.95 -17.76
C THR A 182 -27.85 27.31 -18.40
N SER A 183 -27.96 27.28 -19.75
CA SER A 183 -28.45 28.43 -20.47
C SER A 183 -29.89 28.11 -20.78
N ASN A 184 -30.78 28.86 -20.18
CA ASN A 184 -32.01 29.36 -20.82
C ASN A 184 -32.55 30.48 -19.98
#